data_833600ffdab9521833e901df4ad1c5a8
#
_entry.id   833600ffdab9521833e901df4ad1c5a8
#
_cell.length_a   1.000
_cell.length_b   1.000
_cell.length_c   1.000
_cell.angle_alpha   90.00
_cell.angle_beta   90.00
_cell.angle_gamma   90.00
#
_symmetry.space_group_name_H-M   'P 1'
#
loop_
_entity.id
_entity.type
_entity.pdbx_description
1 polymer ?
#
loop_
_entity_poly.entity_id
_entity_poly.type
_entity_poly.pdbx_seq_one_letter_code
_entity_poly.pdbx_strand_id
1 'polypeptide(L)'
;MSGQELLTFVVYDIEDDRIRARIANACKDYGLERIQYSAFSGPLSATMRGELIARLGDTLGDEVGKILVLPVCEKDLQARREMLNAPPEPGGSRG
;
A
#
# COMPACT_ATOMS: atom_id res chain seq x y z
N MET A 1 6.28 13.55 -20.61
CA MET A 1 5.66 12.74 -20.66
C MET A 1 4.98 12.40 -19.58
N SER A 2 3.94 12.44 -19.60
CA SER A 2 3.25 12.18 -18.52
C SER A 2 3.31 10.83 -18.27
N GLY A 3 3.13 10.08 -18.15
CA GLY A 3 3.08 8.75 -17.97
C GLY A 3 4.07 8.14 -17.05
N GLN A 4 4.91 8.90 -16.49
CA GLN A 4 5.85 8.33 -15.59
C GLN A 4 5.16 7.78 -14.38
N GLU A 5 5.45 6.55 -14.02
CA GLU A 5 4.85 5.94 -12.86
C GLU A 5 5.80 5.98 -11.68
N LEU A 6 5.27 6.20 -10.52
CA LEU A 6 6.04 6.15 -9.30
C LEU A 6 5.59 4.98 -8.46
N LEU A 7 6.51 4.37 -7.77
CA LEU A 7 6.15 3.33 -6.81
C LEU A 7 5.32 3.99 -5.73
N THR A 8 4.15 3.47 -5.49
CA THR A 8 3.20 4.07 -4.56
C THR A 8 2.88 3.07 -3.47
N PHE A 9 2.93 3.52 -2.23
CA PHE A 9 2.56 2.70 -1.09
C PHE A 9 1.22 3.17 -0.56
N VAL A 10 0.36 2.24 -0.19
CA VAL A 10 -0.90 2.55 0.49
C VAL A 10 -0.88 1.78 1.79
N VAL A 11 -0.94 2.50 2.89
CA VAL A 11 -0.93 1.90 4.22
C VAL A 11 -2.17 2.38 4.93
N TYR A 12 -2.90 1.48 5.58
CA TYR A 12 -4.13 1.89 6.22
C TYR A 12 -4.31 1.20 7.56
N ASP A 13 -5.05 1.87 8.43
CA ASP A 13 -5.32 1.37 9.76
C ASP A 13 -6.82 1.58 9.97
N ILE A 14 -7.61 0.55 9.73
CA ILE A 14 -9.05 0.62 9.75
C ILE A 14 -9.58 -0.58 10.49
N GLU A 15 -10.42 -0.34 11.50
CA GLU A 15 -10.93 -1.44 12.30
C GLU A 15 -12.11 -2.16 11.66
N ASP A 16 -12.92 -1.47 10.90
CA ASP A 16 -14.10 -2.08 10.31
C ASP A 16 -13.68 -3.07 9.21
N ASP A 17 -14.06 -4.32 9.38
CA ASP A 17 -13.64 -5.39 8.47
C ASP A 17 -14.14 -5.17 7.06
N ARG A 18 -15.38 -4.68 6.90
CA ARG A 18 -15.91 -4.49 5.58
C ARG A 18 -15.20 -3.38 4.86
N ILE A 19 -14.93 -2.28 5.53
CA ILE A 19 -14.23 -1.15 4.93
C ILE A 19 -12.82 -1.57 4.59
N ARG A 20 -12.17 -2.32 5.49
CA ARG A 20 -10.80 -2.77 5.24
C ARG A 20 -10.75 -3.65 3.99
N ALA A 21 -11.74 -4.52 3.82
CA ALA A 21 -11.77 -5.39 2.64
C ALA A 21 -11.98 -4.57 1.37
N ARG A 22 -12.81 -3.54 1.42
CA ARG A 22 -13.03 -2.70 0.26
C ARG A 22 -11.81 -1.89 -0.10
N ILE A 23 -11.06 -1.42 0.90
CA ILE A 23 -9.81 -0.71 0.65
C ILE A 23 -8.84 -1.65 -0.04
N ALA A 24 -8.73 -2.89 0.44
CA ALA A 24 -7.83 -3.86 -0.18
C ALA A 24 -8.23 -4.13 -1.61
N ASN A 25 -9.53 -4.27 -1.88
CA ASN A 25 -10.00 -4.51 -3.24
C ASN A 25 -9.69 -3.33 -4.15
N ALA A 26 -9.83 -2.11 -3.65
CA ALA A 26 -9.49 -0.94 -4.46
C ALA A 26 -8.01 -0.95 -4.83
N CYS A 27 -7.15 -1.27 -3.89
CA CYS A 27 -5.72 -1.33 -4.18
C CYS A 27 -5.42 -2.39 -5.24
N LYS A 28 -6.06 -3.55 -5.13
CA LYS A 28 -5.84 -4.61 -6.11
C LYS A 28 -6.36 -4.22 -7.49
N ASP A 29 -7.49 -3.52 -7.53
CA ASP A 29 -8.06 -3.10 -8.81
C ASP A 29 -7.11 -2.16 -9.55
N TYR A 30 -6.27 -1.45 -8.83
CA TYR A 30 -5.31 -0.55 -9.44
C TYR A 30 -3.95 -1.21 -9.62
N GLY A 31 -3.87 -2.51 -9.47
CA GLY A 31 -2.65 -3.24 -9.77
C GLY A 31 -1.62 -3.28 -8.67
N LEU A 32 -1.98 -2.83 -7.48
CA LEU A 32 -1.04 -2.88 -6.37
C LEU A 32 -1.01 -4.27 -5.76
N GLU A 33 0.10 -4.61 -5.15
CA GLU A 33 0.27 -5.90 -4.52
C GLU A 33 0.37 -5.73 -3.02
N ARG A 34 -0.18 -6.70 -2.29
CA ARG A 34 -0.13 -6.64 -0.84
C ARG A 34 1.28 -6.91 -0.35
N ILE A 35 1.80 -6.04 0.49
CA ILE A 35 3.12 -6.24 1.06
C ILE A 35 3.04 -6.51 2.55
N GLN A 36 1.94 -6.15 3.19
CA GLN A 36 1.69 -6.47 4.58
C GLN A 36 0.20 -6.52 4.77
N TYR A 37 -0.24 -6.94 5.96
CA TYR A 37 -1.65 -7.09 6.24
C TYR A 37 -2.46 -5.86 5.82
N SER A 38 -1.96 -4.68 6.10
CA SER A 38 -2.68 -3.45 5.76
C SER A 38 -1.82 -2.52 4.91
N ALA A 39 -1.07 -3.07 3.99
CA ALA A 39 -0.23 -2.26 3.12
C ALA A 39 -0.11 -2.88 1.74
N PHE A 40 -0.16 -2.02 0.73
CA PHE A 40 -0.02 -2.43 -0.66
C PHE A 40 1.00 -1.52 -1.32
N SER A 41 1.62 -2.00 -2.39
CA SER A 41 2.49 -1.13 -3.17
C SER A 41 2.47 -1.52 -4.64
N GLY A 42 2.82 -0.59 -5.47
CA GLY A 42 2.94 -0.82 -6.90
C GLY A 42 3.10 0.48 -7.65
N PRO A 43 3.44 0.41 -8.92
CA PRO A 43 3.64 1.61 -9.71
C PRO A 43 2.31 2.20 -10.14
N LEU A 44 2.16 3.51 -10.02
CA LEU A 44 0.96 4.20 -10.46
C LEU A 44 1.36 5.52 -11.11
N SER A 45 0.68 5.85 -12.21
CA SER A 45 0.83 7.17 -12.80
C SER A 45 0.14 8.18 -11.88
N ALA A 46 0.40 9.44 -12.09
CA ALA A 46 -0.24 10.48 -11.28
C ALA A 46 -1.75 10.43 -11.43
N THR A 47 -2.24 10.15 -12.63
CA THR A 47 -3.68 10.09 -12.88
C THR A 47 -4.30 8.91 -12.12
N MET A 48 -3.70 7.74 -12.22
CA MET A 48 -4.23 6.58 -11.53
C MET A 48 -4.14 6.74 -10.03
N ARG A 49 -3.08 7.36 -9.55
CA ARG A 49 -2.93 7.58 -8.12
C ARG A 49 -4.03 8.51 -7.62
N GLY A 50 -4.34 9.56 -8.40
CA GLY A 50 -5.43 10.45 -8.02
C GLY A 50 -6.76 9.75 -7.99
N GLU A 51 -7.01 8.88 -8.95
CA GLU A 51 -8.25 8.11 -8.99
C GLU A 51 -8.35 7.18 -7.79
N LEU A 52 -7.25 6.51 -7.48
CA LEU A 52 -7.26 5.60 -6.34
C LEU A 52 -7.48 6.36 -5.04
N ILE A 53 -6.83 7.51 -4.88
CA ILE A 53 -7.02 8.32 -3.67
C ILE A 53 -8.48 8.70 -3.52
N ALA A 54 -9.14 9.11 -4.61
CA ALA A 54 -10.54 9.48 -4.54
C ALA A 54 -11.40 8.28 -4.15
N ARG A 55 -11.11 7.12 -4.71
CA ARG A 55 -11.87 5.92 -4.40
C ARG A 55 -11.66 5.49 -2.95
N LEU A 56 -10.42 5.59 -2.45
CA LEU A 56 -10.14 5.23 -1.07
C LEU A 56 -10.87 6.17 -0.11
N GLY A 57 -10.88 7.46 -0.43
CA GLY A 57 -11.59 8.42 0.40
C GLY A 57 -13.08 8.14 0.44
N ASP A 58 -13.68 7.84 -0.71
CA ASP A 58 -15.09 7.52 -0.76
C ASP A 58 -15.39 6.23 0.01
N THR A 59 -14.51 5.26 -0.09
CA THR A 59 -14.71 3.99 0.59
C THR A 59 -14.61 4.15 2.10
N LEU A 60 -13.66 4.95 2.57
CA LEU A 60 -13.54 5.18 3.99
C LEU A 60 -14.72 5.98 4.52
N GLY A 61 -15.16 6.97 3.76
CA GLY A 61 -16.32 7.76 4.15
C GLY A 61 -16.10 8.37 5.51
N ASP A 62 -17.10 8.18 6.38
CA ASP A 62 -17.03 8.72 7.73
C ASP A 62 -16.54 7.72 8.76
N GLU A 63 -16.07 6.56 8.32
CA GLU A 63 -15.59 5.57 9.26
C GLU A 63 -14.29 5.99 9.91
N VAL A 64 -14.10 5.56 11.13
CA VAL A 64 -12.87 5.86 11.83
C VAL A 64 -11.74 5.04 11.21
N GLY A 65 -10.69 5.71 10.84
CA GLY A 65 -9.55 5.01 10.24
C GLY A 65 -8.60 5.99 9.63
N LYS A 66 -7.52 5.43 9.09
CA LYS A 66 -6.48 6.25 8.53
C LYS A 66 -5.94 5.57 7.29
N ILE A 67 -5.71 6.31 6.24
CA ILE A 67 -5.11 5.81 5.01
C ILE A 67 -3.98 6.76 4.62
N LEU A 68 -2.83 6.19 4.34
CA LEU A 68 -1.69 6.97 3.89
C LEU A 68 -1.33 6.50 2.49
N VAL A 69 -1.21 7.41 1.55
CA VAL A 69 -0.77 7.10 0.20
C VAL A 69 0.54 7.84 -0.02
N LEU A 70 1.59 7.08 -0.29
CA LEU A 70 2.92 7.66 -0.37
C LEU A 70 3.59 7.31 -1.69
N PRO A 71 3.72 8.25 -2.61
CA PRO A 71 4.49 7.99 -3.82
C PRO A 71 5.97 8.23 -3.54
N VAL A 72 6.81 7.41 -4.15
CA VAL A 72 8.25 7.49 -3.91
C VAL A 72 8.96 7.58 -5.24
N CYS A 73 9.81 8.56 -5.42
CA CYS A 73 10.53 8.70 -6.67
C CYS A 73 11.65 7.67 -6.73
N GLU A 74 12.16 7.43 -7.91
CA GLU A 74 13.14 6.40 -8.10
C GLU A 74 14.40 6.66 -7.28
N LYS A 75 14.79 7.90 -7.16
CA LYS A 75 15.97 8.22 -6.38
C LYS A 75 15.80 7.84 -4.92
N ASP A 76 14.63 8.12 -4.35
CA ASP A 76 14.38 7.79 -2.97
C ASP A 76 14.27 6.29 -2.79
N LEU A 77 13.73 5.61 -3.78
CA LEU A 77 13.62 4.17 -3.72
C LEU A 77 15.01 3.52 -3.70
N GLN A 78 15.92 4.05 -4.47
CA GLN A 78 17.26 3.50 -4.49
C GLN A 78 17.99 3.72 -3.17
N ALA A 79 17.57 4.73 -2.42
CA ALA A 79 18.20 5.00 -1.14
C ALA A 79 17.57 4.22 0.01
N ARG A 80 16.52 3.43 -0.27
CA ARG A 80 15.84 2.74 0.82
C ARG A 80 16.74 1.74 1.49
N ARG A 81 16.42 1.47 2.70
CA ARG A 81 17.08 0.43 3.47
C ARG A 81 16.00 -0.50 3.96
N GLU A 82 16.28 -1.76 3.94
CA GLU A 82 15.31 -2.73 4.41
C GLU A 82 15.94 -3.55 5.49
N MET A 83 15.34 -3.66 6.62
CA MET A 83 15.82 -4.47 7.71
C MET A 83 14.76 -5.49 8.03
N LEU A 84 15.16 -6.75 8.02
CA LEU A 84 14.23 -7.81 8.31
C LEU A 84 14.76 -8.59 9.48
N ASN A 85 13.95 -8.72 10.51
CA ASN A 85 14.34 -9.45 11.70
C ASN A 85 13.28 -10.49 11.93
N ALA A 86 13.30 -11.53 11.13
CA ALA A 86 12.24 -12.51 11.17
C ALA A 86 12.44 -13.49 12.31
N PRO A 87 11.35 -14.00 12.85
CA PRO A 87 11.48 -15.03 13.90
C PRO A 87 12.01 -16.32 13.30
N PRO A 88 12.59 -17.18 14.11
CA PRO A 88 13.06 -18.46 13.62
C PRO A 88 11.92 -19.28 13.10
N GLU A 89 12.19 -20.07 12.09
CA GLU A 89 11.16 -20.90 11.56
C GLU A 89 10.92 -22.06 12.44
N PRO A 90 9.74 -22.55 12.51
CA PRO A 90 9.44 -23.69 13.32
C PRO A 90 10.27 -24.83 12.85
N GLY A 91 10.92 -25.47 13.71
CA GLY A 91 11.74 -26.55 13.40
C GLY A 91 12.95 -26.09 12.71
N GLY A 92 13.13 -24.92 12.58
CA GLY A 92 14.11 -24.50 11.87
C GLY A 92 15.27 -24.37 12.39
N SER A 93 16.09 -24.23 11.83
CA SER A 93 17.08 -24.25 12.33
C SER A 93 17.62 -23.07 12.49
N ARG A 94 17.50 -22.37 13.11
CA ARG A 94 17.98 -21.34 13.40
C ARG A 94 19.20 -21.50 13.65
N GLY A 95 19.55 -22.08 13.59
CA GLY A 95 20.87 -22.34 13.78
C GLY A 95 21.49 -21.51 14.48
#